data_028adb8cb7d3c633f7a3b86e84ea7ed1
#
_entry.id   028adb8cb7d3c633f7a3b86e84ea7ed1
#
_cell.length_a   1.000
_cell.length_b   1.000
_cell.length_c   1.000
_cell.angle_alpha   90.00
_cell.angle_beta   90.00
_cell.angle_gamma   90.00
#
_symmetry.space_group_name_H-M   'P 1'
#
loop_
_entity.id
_entity.type
_entity.pdbx_description
1 polymer ?
#
loop_
_entity_poly.entity_id
_entity_poly.type
_entity_poly.pdbx_seq_one_letter_code
_entity_poly.pdbx_strand_id
1 'polypeptide(L)'
;MEIGSFLFILRTKKKRAIPNFAYLCRMNLVKKYTFGEEVTNSISHGVGVLMGLVVCLFFLIKGYQFGTPLAVFSLWLYLFGVVCSYLTSTLYHSCSATKVERKMMLRKLDHSAIYWHIAGSYSPITLIAMISAGESVWAWSIFAFVWLSAIVGTALSLRKLKSHSYLETACYVLMGLSILVAFKPFHDCVGTAIVLWVVAEGVSYIVGAVLYSFKKVPYMHSVFHGFVLLGDVFHMIAVYKVLEMFLHI
;
A
#
# COMPACT_ATOMS: atom_id res chain seq x y z
N MET A 1 28.75 -58.51 -22.21
CA MET A 1 27.57 -58.10 -21.43
C MET A 1 28.02 -56.97 -20.51
N GLU A 2 27.28 -55.82 -20.36
CA GLU A 2 27.48 -54.71 -19.43
C GLU A 2 28.26 -53.44 -19.83
N ILE A 3 28.12 -52.97 -21.04
CA ILE A 3 28.43 -51.53 -21.35
C ILE A 3 27.13 -50.70 -21.55
N GLY A 4 26.00 -51.38 -21.81
CA GLY A 4 24.70 -50.75 -22.03
C GLY A 4 24.03 -50.13 -20.79
N SER A 5 24.26 -50.74 -19.61
CA SER A 5 23.61 -50.34 -18.35
C SER A 5 24.23 -49.09 -17.73
N PHE A 6 25.52 -48.82 -18.00
CA PHE A 6 26.23 -47.66 -17.46
C PHE A 6 25.88 -46.37 -18.21
N LEU A 7 25.56 -46.46 -19.50
CA LEU A 7 25.11 -45.33 -20.30
C LEU A 7 23.67 -44.93 -20.07
N PHE A 8 22.81 -45.85 -19.56
CA PHE A 8 21.42 -45.55 -19.21
C PHE A 8 21.29 -44.76 -17.90
N ILE A 9 22.19 -45.03 -16.93
CA ILE A 9 22.22 -44.31 -15.64
C ILE A 9 22.69 -42.85 -15.78
N LEU A 10 23.49 -42.55 -16.79
CA LEU A 10 23.96 -41.15 -17.06
C LEU A 10 22.92 -40.31 -17.83
N ARG A 11 21.88 -40.91 -18.39
CA ARG A 11 20.86 -40.21 -19.19
C ARG A 11 19.68 -39.69 -18.37
N THR A 12 19.55 -40.07 -17.10
CA THR A 12 18.44 -39.65 -16.23
C THR A 12 18.82 -38.58 -15.18
N LYS A 13 20.08 -38.14 -15.10
CA LYS A 13 20.39 -36.92 -14.36
C LYS A 13 19.85 -35.73 -15.17
N LYS A 14 18.59 -35.37 -14.91
CA LYS A 14 18.01 -34.09 -15.26
C LYS A 14 19.09 -33.03 -15.06
N LYS A 15 19.70 -32.49 -16.13
CA LYS A 15 20.68 -31.41 -16.05
C LYS A 15 20.03 -30.31 -15.21
N ARG A 16 20.39 -30.18 -13.94
CA ARG A 16 20.13 -28.95 -13.19
C ARG A 16 20.88 -27.87 -13.95
N ALA A 17 20.17 -27.13 -14.78
CA ALA A 17 20.75 -26.00 -15.48
C ALA A 17 21.44 -25.13 -14.43
N ILE A 18 22.73 -24.89 -14.59
CA ILE A 18 23.46 -23.96 -13.72
C ILE A 18 22.74 -22.63 -13.86
N PRO A 19 22.21 -22.04 -12.77
CA PRO A 19 21.47 -20.80 -12.88
C PRO A 19 22.37 -19.75 -13.56
N ASN A 20 21.85 -19.06 -14.57
CA ASN A 20 22.56 -17.96 -15.21
C ASN A 20 22.98 -16.94 -14.14
N PHE A 21 24.20 -16.39 -14.26
CA PHE A 21 24.74 -15.37 -13.33
C PHE A 21 23.72 -14.23 -13.08
N ALA A 22 23.01 -13.77 -14.11
CA ALA A 22 21.95 -12.79 -13.99
C ALA A 22 20.78 -13.26 -13.09
N TYR A 23 20.43 -14.56 -13.12
CA TYR A 23 19.41 -15.15 -12.24
C TYR A 23 19.89 -15.19 -10.80
N LEU A 24 21.16 -15.58 -10.56
CA LEU A 24 21.76 -15.57 -9.20
C LEU A 24 21.82 -14.17 -8.62
N CYS A 25 22.21 -13.17 -9.42
CA CYS A 25 22.17 -11.77 -9.00
C CYS A 25 20.77 -11.31 -8.63
N ARG A 26 19.74 -11.71 -9.40
CA ARG A 26 18.34 -11.39 -9.11
C ARG A 26 17.82 -12.10 -7.85
N MET A 27 18.22 -13.33 -7.59
CA MET A 27 17.89 -14.03 -6.35
C MET A 27 18.36 -13.27 -5.09
N ASN A 28 19.51 -12.62 -5.15
CA ASN A 28 20.03 -11.82 -4.04
C ASN A 28 19.27 -10.50 -3.84
N LEU A 29 18.48 -10.06 -4.82
CA LEU A 29 17.65 -8.86 -4.72
C LEU A 29 16.29 -9.12 -4.06
N VAL A 30 15.87 -10.38 -3.99
CA VAL A 30 14.62 -10.76 -3.32
C VAL A 30 14.88 -10.88 -1.83
N LYS A 31 14.18 -10.09 -1.01
CA LYS A 31 14.26 -10.20 0.45
C LYS A 31 13.82 -11.60 0.86
N LYS A 32 14.63 -12.29 1.67
CA LYS A 32 14.33 -13.63 2.15
C LYS A 32 13.60 -13.49 3.49
N TYR A 33 12.32 -13.88 3.50
CA TYR A 33 11.54 -14.11 4.70
C TYR A 33 11.46 -15.60 4.97
N THR A 34 11.27 -16.01 6.22
CA THR A 34 10.90 -17.39 6.56
C THR A 34 9.51 -17.71 6.01
N PHE A 35 9.18 -18.99 5.90
CA PHE A 35 7.85 -19.40 5.44
C PHE A 35 6.75 -18.84 6.36
N GLY A 36 6.95 -18.87 7.69
CA GLY A 36 6.01 -18.30 8.65
C GLY A 36 5.80 -16.79 8.47
N GLU A 37 6.88 -16.03 8.25
CA GLU A 37 6.79 -14.59 7.97
C GLU A 37 6.02 -14.30 6.68
N GLU A 38 6.29 -15.05 5.59
CA GLU A 38 5.56 -14.86 4.32
C GLU A 38 4.06 -15.16 4.48
N VAL A 39 3.71 -16.23 5.21
CA VAL A 39 2.32 -16.57 5.50
C VAL A 39 1.65 -15.47 6.33
N THR A 40 2.29 -15.02 7.41
CA THR A 40 1.73 -13.97 8.29
C THR A 40 1.58 -12.65 7.54
N ASN A 41 2.57 -12.27 6.73
CA ASN A 41 2.52 -11.06 5.90
C ASN A 41 1.38 -11.14 4.86
N SER A 42 1.22 -12.30 4.21
CA SER A 42 0.15 -12.51 3.23
C SER A 42 -1.24 -12.47 3.87
N ILE A 43 -1.42 -13.15 5.01
CA ILE A 43 -2.72 -13.20 5.71
C ILE A 43 -3.09 -11.81 6.24
N SER A 44 -2.15 -11.10 6.88
CA SER A 44 -2.44 -9.77 7.44
C SER A 44 -2.97 -8.80 6.38
N HIS A 45 -2.31 -8.71 5.22
CA HIS A 45 -2.77 -7.86 4.14
C HIS A 45 -3.98 -8.46 3.38
N GLY A 46 -4.14 -9.78 3.35
CA GLY A 46 -5.38 -10.42 2.90
C GLY A 46 -6.61 -9.99 3.71
N VAL A 47 -6.47 -9.87 5.04
CA VAL A 47 -7.49 -9.27 5.90
C VAL A 47 -7.72 -7.81 5.53
N GLY A 48 -6.67 -7.05 5.20
CA GLY A 48 -6.79 -5.67 4.72
C GLY A 48 -7.57 -5.55 3.41
N VAL A 49 -7.42 -6.50 2.47
CA VAL A 49 -8.25 -6.54 1.24
C VAL A 49 -9.72 -6.68 1.59
N LEU A 50 -10.07 -7.62 2.48
CA LEU A 50 -11.48 -7.84 2.88
C LEU A 50 -12.04 -6.62 3.61
N MET A 51 -11.28 -6.06 4.55
CA MET A 51 -11.66 -4.85 5.29
C MET A 51 -11.90 -3.68 4.32
N GLY A 52 -10.95 -3.43 3.39
CA GLY A 52 -11.06 -2.37 2.39
C GLY A 52 -12.26 -2.55 1.48
N LEU A 53 -12.52 -3.77 0.99
CA LEU A 53 -13.70 -4.05 0.17
C LEU A 53 -14.99 -3.79 0.93
N VAL A 54 -15.15 -4.32 2.14
CA VAL A 54 -16.39 -4.17 2.91
C VAL A 54 -16.66 -2.71 3.24
N VAL A 55 -15.67 -2.01 3.80
CA VAL A 55 -15.86 -0.63 4.27
C VAL A 55 -15.99 0.35 3.09
N CYS A 56 -15.12 0.25 2.08
CA CYS A 56 -15.19 1.18 0.96
C CYS A 56 -16.42 0.94 0.06
N LEU A 57 -16.92 -0.30 -0.06
CA LEU A 57 -18.19 -0.56 -0.73
C LEU A 57 -19.37 0.05 0.05
N PHE A 58 -19.36 -0.05 1.39
CA PHE A 58 -20.35 0.65 2.21
C PHE A 58 -20.29 2.18 1.97
N PHE A 59 -19.09 2.78 1.94
CA PHE A 59 -18.93 4.21 1.65
C PHE A 59 -19.43 4.58 0.25
N LEU A 60 -19.16 3.74 -0.76
CA LEU A 60 -19.68 3.94 -2.11
C LEU A 60 -21.22 3.90 -2.16
N ILE A 61 -21.84 2.94 -1.48
CA ILE A 61 -23.31 2.88 -1.39
C ILE A 61 -23.84 4.21 -0.81
N LYS A 62 -23.24 4.69 0.27
CA LYS A 62 -23.61 5.99 0.87
C LYS A 62 -23.34 7.16 -0.07
N GLY A 63 -22.21 7.14 -0.76
CA GLY A 63 -21.87 8.15 -1.76
C GLY A 63 -22.89 8.22 -2.91
N TYR A 64 -23.35 7.08 -3.40
CA TYR A 64 -24.40 7.03 -4.44
C TYR A 64 -25.79 7.48 -3.93
N GLN A 65 -26.09 7.24 -2.66
CA GLN A 65 -27.38 7.61 -2.06
C GLN A 65 -27.47 9.10 -1.74
N PHE A 66 -26.39 9.69 -1.24
CA PHE A 66 -26.42 11.01 -0.61
C PHE A 66 -25.35 11.99 -1.15
N GLY A 67 -24.40 11.50 -1.93
CA GLY A 67 -23.26 12.30 -2.38
C GLY A 67 -23.44 12.94 -3.75
N THR A 68 -22.49 13.80 -4.09
CA THR A 68 -22.32 14.35 -5.43
C THR A 68 -21.52 13.37 -6.31
N PRO A 69 -21.54 13.54 -7.66
CA PRO A 69 -20.67 12.76 -8.55
C PRO A 69 -19.18 12.84 -8.16
N LEU A 70 -18.74 14.01 -7.66
CA LEU A 70 -17.36 14.22 -7.19
C LEU A 70 -17.08 13.41 -5.92
N ALA A 71 -18.03 13.35 -4.99
CA ALA A 71 -17.93 12.50 -3.79
C ALA A 71 -17.82 11.02 -4.16
N VAL A 72 -18.68 10.53 -5.06
CA VAL A 72 -18.61 9.14 -5.56
C VAL A 72 -17.26 8.86 -6.22
N PHE A 73 -16.78 9.77 -7.08
CA PHE A 73 -15.47 9.64 -7.70
C PHE A 73 -14.35 9.53 -6.67
N SER A 74 -14.36 10.37 -5.63
CA SER A 74 -13.35 10.33 -4.57
C SER A 74 -13.35 9.00 -3.81
N LEU A 75 -14.53 8.42 -3.56
CA LEU A 75 -14.67 7.13 -2.88
C LEU A 75 -14.19 5.95 -3.75
N TRP A 76 -14.36 6.03 -5.08
CA TRP A 76 -13.75 5.06 -6.00
C TRP A 76 -12.23 5.12 -5.98
N LEU A 77 -11.64 6.32 -5.93
CA LEU A 77 -10.20 6.48 -5.79
C LEU A 77 -9.68 5.93 -4.45
N TYR A 78 -10.45 6.11 -3.39
CA TYR A 78 -10.13 5.54 -2.08
C TYR A 78 -10.16 4.00 -2.11
N LEU A 79 -11.23 3.40 -2.61
CA LEU A 79 -11.33 1.95 -2.80
C LEU A 79 -10.15 1.41 -3.63
N PHE A 80 -9.83 2.07 -4.75
CA PHE A 80 -8.71 1.69 -5.59
C PHE A 80 -7.40 1.69 -4.81
N GLY A 81 -7.08 2.75 -4.08
CA GLY A 81 -5.85 2.87 -3.30
C GLY A 81 -5.72 1.77 -2.25
N VAL A 82 -6.74 1.59 -1.42
CA VAL A 82 -6.77 0.60 -0.34
C VAL A 82 -6.66 -0.83 -0.88
N VAL A 83 -7.53 -1.19 -1.83
CA VAL A 83 -7.59 -2.57 -2.34
C VAL A 83 -6.33 -2.92 -3.13
N CYS A 84 -5.83 -2.02 -4.00
CA CYS A 84 -4.60 -2.28 -4.75
C CYS A 84 -3.39 -2.45 -3.83
N SER A 85 -3.27 -1.64 -2.78
CA SER A 85 -2.17 -1.73 -1.82
C SER A 85 -2.16 -3.08 -1.12
N TYR A 86 -3.26 -3.45 -0.50
CA TYR A 86 -3.34 -4.71 0.21
C TYR A 86 -3.26 -5.94 -0.70
N LEU A 87 -3.87 -5.88 -1.89
CA LEU A 87 -3.86 -6.98 -2.84
C LEU A 87 -2.46 -7.24 -3.40
N THR A 88 -1.74 -6.19 -3.81
CA THR A 88 -0.37 -6.35 -4.35
C THR A 88 0.57 -6.90 -3.30
N SER A 89 0.45 -6.47 -2.05
CA SER A 89 1.24 -6.98 -0.93
C SER A 89 0.90 -8.45 -0.63
N THR A 90 -0.38 -8.81 -0.57
CA THR A 90 -0.83 -10.20 -0.39
C THR A 90 -0.26 -11.10 -1.49
N LEU A 91 -0.34 -10.67 -2.76
CA LEU A 91 0.20 -11.42 -3.90
C LEU A 91 1.73 -11.53 -3.85
N TYR A 92 2.43 -10.47 -3.44
CA TYR A 92 3.88 -10.49 -3.29
C TYR A 92 4.30 -11.52 -2.25
N HIS A 93 3.68 -11.52 -1.06
CA HIS A 93 4.02 -12.43 0.03
C HIS A 93 3.57 -13.86 -0.23
N SER A 94 2.47 -14.09 -0.94
CA SER A 94 2.03 -15.43 -1.39
C SER A 94 2.90 -16.01 -2.51
N CYS A 95 3.70 -15.19 -3.20
CA CYS A 95 4.51 -15.66 -4.33
C CYS A 95 5.74 -16.42 -3.84
N SER A 96 5.93 -17.65 -4.33
CA SER A 96 7.10 -18.47 -4.02
C SER A 96 8.41 -17.75 -4.38
N ALA A 97 9.41 -17.81 -3.50
CA ALA A 97 10.76 -17.30 -3.74
C ALA A 97 11.46 -17.95 -4.94
N THR A 98 11.03 -19.13 -5.36
CA THR A 98 11.56 -19.82 -6.56
C THR A 98 11.13 -19.16 -7.86
N LYS A 99 10.03 -18.38 -7.87
CA LYS A 99 9.54 -17.63 -9.02
C LYS A 99 10.12 -16.20 -9.01
N VAL A 100 11.44 -16.09 -9.08
CA VAL A 100 12.21 -14.84 -8.86
C VAL A 100 11.68 -13.66 -9.67
N GLU A 101 11.48 -13.82 -10.98
CA GLU A 101 11.01 -12.76 -11.88
C GLU A 101 9.64 -12.21 -11.44
N ARG A 102 8.67 -13.13 -11.17
CA ARG A 102 7.32 -12.77 -10.71
C ARG A 102 7.38 -12.08 -9.36
N LYS A 103 8.16 -12.61 -8.41
CA LYS A 103 8.30 -12.04 -7.06
C LYS A 103 8.92 -10.63 -7.10
N MET A 104 9.89 -10.40 -7.97
CA MET A 104 10.47 -9.07 -8.18
C MET A 104 9.47 -8.08 -8.78
N MET A 105 8.64 -8.52 -9.74
CA MET A 105 7.59 -7.67 -10.30
C MET A 105 6.52 -7.32 -9.27
N LEU A 106 6.01 -8.34 -8.55
CA LEU A 106 5.04 -8.13 -7.48
C LEU A 106 5.56 -7.21 -6.38
N ARG A 107 6.85 -7.30 -6.03
CA ARG A 107 7.48 -6.38 -5.10
C ARG A 107 7.46 -4.93 -5.59
N LYS A 108 7.71 -4.69 -6.88
CA LYS A 108 7.62 -3.34 -7.44
C LYS A 108 6.20 -2.79 -7.38
N LEU A 109 5.20 -3.64 -7.66
CA LEU A 109 3.79 -3.28 -7.55
C LEU A 109 3.39 -3.00 -6.09
N ASP A 110 3.80 -3.85 -5.16
CA ASP A 110 3.60 -3.68 -3.72
C ASP A 110 4.13 -2.31 -3.24
N HIS A 111 5.36 -1.95 -3.60
CA HIS A 111 5.92 -0.64 -3.28
C HIS A 111 5.20 0.52 -3.99
N SER A 112 4.85 0.35 -5.27
CA SER A 112 4.12 1.37 -6.03
C SER A 112 2.73 1.62 -5.44
N ALA A 113 2.07 0.59 -4.95
CA ALA A 113 0.73 0.68 -4.41
C ALA A 113 0.64 1.48 -3.10
N ILE A 114 1.74 1.67 -2.38
CA ILE A 114 1.80 2.58 -1.22
C ILE A 114 1.50 4.02 -1.66
N TYR A 115 2.02 4.46 -2.81
CA TYR A 115 1.68 5.79 -3.35
C TYR A 115 0.19 5.92 -3.67
N TRP A 116 -0.41 4.87 -4.26
CA TRP A 116 -1.84 4.87 -4.60
C TRP A 116 -2.71 4.85 -3.35
N HIS A 117 -2.26 4.14 -2.30
CA HIS A 117 -2.92 4.11 -1.01
C HIS A 117 -2.99 5.52 -0.40
N ILE A 118 -1.84 6.19 -0.30
CA ILE A 118 -1.77 7.56 0.24
C ILE A 118 -2.64 8.52 -0.60
N ALA A 119 -2.51 8.52 -1.93
CA ALA A 119 -3.31 9.40 -2.79
C ALA A 119 -4.81 9.09 -2.72
N GLY A 120 -5.17 7.80 -2.65
CA GLY A 120 -6.54 7.35 -2.45
C GLY A 120 -7.13 7.84 -1.14
N SER A 121 -6.39 7.70 -0.03
CA SER A 121 -6.80 8.16 1.30
C SER A 121 -7.06 9.66 1.36
N TYR A 122 -6.26 10.47 0.67
CA TYR A 122 -6.49 11.92 0.57
C TYR A 122 -7.77 12.28 -0.20
N SER A 123 -8.24 11.42 -1.12
CA SER A 123 -9.34 11.77 -2.02
C SER A 123 -10.65 12.14 -1.31
N PRO A 124 -11.18 11.37 -0.33
CA PRO A 124 -12.38 11.78 0.42
C PRO A 124 -12.17 13.05 1.24
N ILE A 125 -11.01 13.22 1.85
CA ILE A 125 -10.69 14.39 2.67
C ILE A 125 -10.71 15.65 1.81
N THR A 126 -10.06 15.62 0.65
CA THR A 126 -9.95 16.80 -0.23
C THR A 126 -11.24 17.03 -1.00
N LEU A 127 -11.78 16.01 -1.70
CA LEU A 127 -12.88 16.20 -2.65
C LEU A 127 -14.27 16.14 -1.99
N ILE A 128 -14.41 15.62 -0.78
CA ILE A 128 -15.67 15.72 -0.04
C ILE A 128 -15.56 16.83 1.01
N ALA A 129 -14.69 16.68 2.03
CA ALA A 129 -14.69 17.60 3.15
C ALA A 129 -14.27 19.03 2.72
N MET A 130 -13.08 19.21 2.14
CA MET A 130 -12.56 20.55 1.85
C MET A 130 -13.34 21.26 0.72
N ILE A 131 -13.80 20.53 -0.32
CA ILE A 131 -14.64 21.15 -1.37
C ILE A 131 -15.98 21.59 -0.79
N SER A 132 -16.66 20.75 0.01
CA SER A 132 -17.96 21.09 0.61
C SER A 132 -17.87 22.24 1.62
N ALA A 133 -16.71 22.40 2.27
CA ALA A 133 -16.44 23.53 3.17
C ALA A 133 -16.01 24.81 2.47
N GLY A 134 -15.91 24.82 1.12
CA GLY A 134 -15.52 26.00 0.33
C GLY A 134 -14.01 26.18 0.12
N GLU A 135 -13.18 25.29 0.63
CA GLU A 135 -11.72 25.36 0.54
C GLU A 135 -11.18 24.72 -0.77
N SER A 136 -11.80 25.05 -1.89
CA SER A 136 -11.54 24.42 -3.19
C SER A 136 -10.09 24.55 -3.67
N VAL A 137 -9.43 25.67 -3.41
CA VAL A 137 -8.03 25.88 -3.82
C VAL A 137 -7.11 24.90 -3.11
N TRP A 138 -7.24 24.77 -1.80
CA TRP A 138 -6.46 23.83 -1.01
C TRP A 138 -6.79 22.37 -1.37
N ALA A 139 -8.08 22.07 -1.53
CA ALA A 139 -8.55 20.74 -1.91
C ALA A 139 -7.89 20.25 -3.21
N TRP A 140 -8.00 21.03 -4.28
CA TRP A 140 -7.43 20.66 -5.59
C TRP A 140 -5.90 20.69 -5.59
N SER A 141 -5.27 21.60 -4.86
CA SER A 141 -3.81 21.67 -4.77
C SER A 141 -3.23 20.43 -4.11
N ILE A 142 -3.78 20.00 -2.98
CA ILE A 142 -3.32 18.77 -2.27
C ILE A 142 -3.66 17.53 -3.10
N PHE A 143 -4.89 17.43 -3.62
CA PHE A 143 -5.30 16.32 -4.48
C PHE A 143 -4.36 16.15 -5.68
N ALA A 144 -4.09 17.22 -6.42
CA ALA A 144 -3.17 17.18 -7.55
C ALA A 144 -1.75 16.79 -7.11
N PHE A 145 -1.25 17.36 -6.03
CA PHE A 145 0.08 17.03 -5.50
C PHE A 145 0.23 15.56 -5.19
N VAL A 146 -0.71 14.95 -4.43
CA VAL A 146 -0.58 13.53 -4.02
C VAL A 146 -0.75 12.57 -5.21
N TRP A 147 -1.68 12.85 -6.14
CA TRP A 147 -1.87 12.01 -7.32
C TRP A 147 -0.74 12.13 -8.35
N LEU A 148 -0.20 13.34 -8.59
CA LEU A 148 0.99 13.50 -9.41
C LEU A 148 2.20 12.81 -8.78
N SER A 149 2.37 12.94 -7.46
CA SER A 149 3.42 12.23 -6.73
C SER A 149 3.25 10.71 -6.83
N ALA A 150 2.01 10.20 -6.80
CA ALA A 150 1.73 8.78 -6.97
C ALA A 150 2.09 8.28 -8.37
N ILE A 151 1.79 9.04 -9.41
CA ILE A 151 2.17 8.71 -10.81
C ILE A 151 3.70 8.69 -10.95
N VAL A 152 4.37 9.75 -10.50
CA VAL A 152 5.84 9.86 -10.58
C VAL A 152 6.52 8.78 -9.74
N GLY A 153 6.08 8.59 -8.49
CA GLY A 153 6.61 7.58 -7.57
C GLY A 153 6.47 6.16 -8.14
N THR A 154 5.31 5.83 -8.72
CA THR A 154 5.08 4.56 -9.42
C THR A 154 6.04 4.38 -10.59
N ALA A 155 6.20 5.39 -11.45
CA ALA A 155 7.11 5.30 -12.59
C ALA A 155 8.56 5.10 -12.16
N LEU A 156 8.97 5.73 -11.06
CA LEU A 156 10.31 5.55 -10.48
C LEU A 156 10.48 4.16 -9.86
N SER A 157 9.50 3.66 -9.11
CA SER A 157 9.55 2.32 -8.49
C SER A 157 9.59 1.21 -9.54
N LEU A 158 8.84 1.34 -10.65
CA LEU A 158 8.86 0.37 -11.74
C LEU A 158 10.21 0.34 -12.48
N ARG A 159 10.90 1.47 -12.60
CA ARG A 159 12.21 1.57 -13.28
C ARG A 159 13.37 1.05 -12.43
N LYS A 160 13.30 1.13 -11.11
CA LYS A 160 14.40 0.75 -10.22
C LYS A 160 14.60 -0.78 -10.17
N LEU A 161 15.86 -1.19 -10.28
CA LEU A 161 16.29 -2.59 -10.11
C LEU A 161 16.83 -2.87 -8.69
N LYS A 162 17.21 -1.84 -7.93
CA LYS A 162 17.80 -1.99 -6.59
C LYS A 162 16.75 -2.01 -5.49
N SER A 163 17.02 -2.83 -4.47
CA SER A 163 16.18 -2.93 -3.28
C SER A 163 16.32 -1.69 -2.40
N HIS A 164 15.20 -1.25 -1.82
CA HIS A 164 15.06 -0.15 -0.86
C HIS A 164 15.86 1.13 -1.18
N SER A 165 15.12 2.17 -1.43
CA SER A 165 15.65 3.52 -1.50
C SER A 165 15.06 4.30 -0.32
N TYR A 166 15.92 4.84 0.55
CA TYR A 166 15.49 5.84 1.55
C TYR A 166 14.67 6.96 0.90
N LEU A 167 14.93 7.22 -0.39
CA LEU A 167 14.17 8.17 -1.18
C LEU A 167 12.69 7.78 -1.33
N GLU A 168 12.38 6.50 -1.56
CA GLU A 168 10.97 6.04 -1.63
C GLU A 168 10.26 6.27 -0.30
N THR A 169 10.90 5.87 0.81
CA THR A 169 10.35 6.12 2.15
C THR A 169 10.15 7.61 2.42
N ALA A 170 11.12 8.45 2.06
CA ALA A 170 11.00 9.90 2.19
C ALA A 170 9.82 10.45 1.35
N CYS A 171 9.63 9.95 0.13
CA CYS A 171 8.50 10.34 -0.71
C CYS A 171 7.15 9.96 -0.07
N TYR A 172 7.01 8.74 0.49
CA TYR A 172 5.79 8.35 1.20
C TYR A 172 5.51 9.25 2.39
N VAL A 173 6.53 9.55 3.21
CA VAL A 173 6.39 10.44 4.37
C VAL A 173 6.00 11.85 3.94
N LEU A 174 6.67 12.41 2.92
CA LEU A 174 6.35 13.75 2.42
C LEU A 174 4.92 13.83 1.86
N MET A 175 4.47 12.80 1.13
CA MET A 175 3.08 12.71 0.68
C MET A 175 2.11 12.62 1.85
N GLY A 176 2.38 11.75 2.83
CA GLY A 176 1.52 11.59 4.00
C GLY A 176 1.44 12.86 4.87
N LEU A 177 2.51 13.65 4.92
CA LEU A 177 2.55 14.91 5.69
C LEU A 177 2.07 16.14 4.88
N SER A 178 1.68 15.99 3.62
CA SER A 178 1.29 17.13 2.77
C SER A 178 0.10 17.91 3.32
N ILE A 179 -0.80 17.29 4.08
CA ILE A 179 -1.93 17.96 4.72
C ILE A 179 -1.48 19.07 5.71
N LEU A 180 -0.26 18.96 6.26
CA LEU A 180 0.27 19.95 7.20
C LEU A 180 0.45 21.33 6.56
N VAL A 181 0.66 21.40 5.23
CA VAL A 181 0.74 22.67 4.50
C VAL A 181 -0.60 23.42 4.52
N ALA A 182 -1.71 22.67 4.55
CA ALA A 182 -3.06 23.18 4.65
C ALA A 182 -3.72 22.82 5.99
N PHE A 183 -2.94 22.67 7.06
CA PHE A 183 -3.46 22.20 8.34
C PHE A 183 -4.60 23.07 8.88
N LYS A 184 -4.44 24.39 8.84
CA LYS A 184 -5.48 25.31 9.31
C LYS A 184 -6.78 25.19 8.49
N PRO A 185 -6.78 25.33 7.14
CA PRO A 185 -7.97 25.09 6.34
C PRO A 185 -8.59 23.70 6.60
N PHE A 186 -7.79 22.65 6.68
CA PHE A 186 -8.28 21.30 6.96
C PHE A 186 -8.96 21.20 8.32
N HIS A 187 -8.31 21.69 9.39
CA HIS A 187 -8.87 21.71 10.74
C HIS A 187 -10.19 22.50 10.80
N ASP A 188 -10.24 23.67 10.18
CA ASP A 188 -11.42 24.53 10.16
C ASP A 188 -12.60 23.84 9.42
N CYS A 189 -12.29 23.02 8.39
CA CYS A 189 -13.30 22.24 7.66
C CYS A 189 -13.89 21.07 8.47
N VAL A 190 -13.05 20.28 9.13
CA VAL A 190 -13.48 18.97 9.67
C VAL A 190 -13.55 18.93 11.20
N GLY A 191 -12.96 19.93 11.86
CA GLY A 191 -12.91 20.03 13.32
C GLY A 191 -11.93 19.05 13.98
N THR A 192 -11.71 19.28 15.26
CA THR A 192 -10.69 18.55 16.06
C THR A 192 -10.92 17.04 16.09
N ALA A 193 -12.17 16.59 16.15
CA ALA A 193 -12.46 15.15 16.26
C ALA A 193 -11.96 14.33 15.07
N ILE A 194 -12.16 14.81 13.84
CA ILE A 194 -11.68 14.13 12.63
C ILE A 194 -10.17 14.26 12.52
N VAL A 195 -9.61 15.45 12.85
CA VAL A 195 -8.16 15.65 12.88
C VAL A 195 -7.46 14.64 13.82
N LEU A 196 -8.03 14.36 14.99
CA LEU A 196 -7.44 13.39 15.93
C LEU A 196 -7.40 11.97 15.34
N TRP A 197 -8.39 11.55 14.54
CA TRP A 197 -8.35 10.26 13.86
C TRP A 197 -7.26 10.21 12.79
N VAL A 198 -7.09 11.30 12.02
CA VAL A 198 -6.01 11.42 11.02
C VAL A 198 -4.62 11.45 11.70
N VAL A 199 -4.50 12.10 12.85
CA VAL A 199 -3.26 12.07 13.64
C VAL A 199 -2.98 10.66 14.18
N ALA A 200 -4.00 9.96 14.68
CA ALA A 200 -3.84 8.57 15.16
C ALA A 200 -3.40 7.62 14.04
N GLU A 201 -3.95 7.78 12.83
CA GLU A 201 -3.49 7.10 11.61
C GLU A 201 -1.99 7.35 11.37
N GLY A 202 -1.59 8.62 11.28
CA GLY A 202 -0.20 9.00 11.04
C GLY A 202 0.77 8.47 12.10
N VAL A 203 0.38 8.54 13.39
CA VAL A 203 1.16 7.96 14.50
C VAL A 203 1.30 6.45 14.32
N SER A 204 0.21 5.75 13.97
CA SER A 204 0.25 4.30 13.73
C SER A 204 1.24 3.94 12.63
N TYR A 205 1.21 4.63 11.49
CA TYR A 205 2.15 4.39 10.39
C TYR A 205 3.61 4.67 10.79
N ILE A 206 3.86 5.75 11.53
CA ILE A 206 5.21 6.10 11.99
C ILE A 206 5.74 5.04 12.96
N VAL A 207 4.95 4.63 13.94
CA VAL A 207 5.34 3.58 14.90
C VAL A 207 5.64 2.27 14.15
N GLY A 208 4.78 1.88 13.23
CA GLY A 208 4.99 0.71 12.38
C GLY A 208 6.29 0.79 11.58
N ALA A 209 6.57 1.93 10.96
CA ALA A 209 7.81 2.14 10.18
C ALA A 209 9.07 2.11 11.05
N VAL A 210 9.02 2.66 12.26
CA VAL A 210 10.11 2.58 13.24
C VAL A 210 10.37 1.14 13.64
N LEU A 211 9.33 0.38 13.99
CA LEU A 211 9.46 -1.05 14.33
C LEU A 211 9.99 -1.87 13.15
N TYR A 212 9.55 -1.59 11.92
CA TYR A 212 10.09 -2.22 10.71
C TYR A 212 11.59 -1.97 10.51
N SER A 213 12.16 -0.91 11.06
CA SER A 213 13.60 -0.64 10.98
C SER A 213 14.45 -1.67 11.75
N PHE A 214 13.89 -2.39 12.72
CA PHE A 214 14.55 -3.44 13.50
C PHE A 214 14.67 -4.75 12.72
N LYS A 215 15.38 -4.71 11.58
CA LYS A 215 15.48 -5.81 10.58
C LYS A 215 16.04 -7.13 11.12
N LYS A 216 16.69 -7.13 12.29
CA LYS A 216 17.25 -8.33 12.92
C LYS A 216 16.22 -9.12 13.73
N VAL A 217 15.10 -8.50 14.09
CA VAL A 217 14.03 -9.14 14.88
C VAL A 217 13.06 -9.82 13.92
N PRO A 218 12.78 -11.12 14.11
CA PRO A 218 11.79 -11.84 13.29
C PRO A 218 10.41 -11.19 13.34
N TYR A 219 9.63 -11.36 12.30
CA TYR A 219 8.25 -10.86 12.17
C TYR A 219 8.04 -9.35 12.26
N MET A 220 9.10 -8.51 12.30
CA MET A 220 8.93 -7.05 12.34
C MET A 220 8.19 -6.50 11.11
N HIS A 221 8.26 -7.19 9.98
CA HIS A 221 7.47 -6.81 8.81
C HIS A 221 5.97 -7.11 9.01
N SER A 222 5.64 -8.23 9.62
CA SER A 222 4.25 -8.56 9.98
C SER A 222 3.69 -7.61 11.04
N VAL A 223 4.51 -7.20 12.00
CA VAL A 223 4.16 -6.17 12.99
C VAL A 223 3.87 -4.85 12.30
N PHE A 224 4.72 -4.43 11.34
CA PHE A 224 4.46 -3.25 10.51
C PHE A 224 3.12 -3.34 9.77
N HIS A 225 2.78 -4.49 9.17
CA HIS A 225 1.47 -4.71 8.54
C HIS A 225 0.31 -4.51 9.52
N GLY A 226 0.46 -4.96 10.77
CA GLY A 226 -0.52 -4.74 11.83
C GLY A 226 -0.74 -3.25 12.13
N PHE A 227 0.33 -2.46 12.17
CA PHE A 227 0.24 -1.01 12.35
C PHE A 227 -0.34 -0.30 11.14
N VAL A 228 -0.08 -0.79 9.92
CA VAL A 228 -0.73 -0.27 8.70
C VAL A 228 -2.23 -0.51 8.76
N LEU A 229 -2.67 -1.72 9.08
CA LEU A 229 -4.09 -2.04 9.27
C LEU A 229 -4.75 -1.17 10.35
N LEU A 230 -4.08 -0.96 11.48
CA LEU A 230 -4.58 -0.10 12.55
C LEU A 230 -4.72 1.36 12.09
N GLY A 231 -3.73 1.87 11.37
CA GLY A 231 -3.79 3.20 10.77
C GLY A 231 -4.97 3.35 9.83
N ASP A 232 -5.20 2.35 8.97
CA ASP A 232 -6.35 2.35 8.06
C ASP A 232 -7.70 2.29 8.78
N VAL A 233 -7.81 1.57 9.89
CA VAL A 233 -9.02 1.61 10.72
C VAL A 233 -9.28 3.03 11.20
N PHE A 234 -8.25 3.74 11.68
CA PHE A 234 -8.39 5.14 12.09
C PHE A 234 -8.79 6.05 10.92
N HIS A 235 -8.18 5.84 9.75
CA HIS A 235 -8.54 6.57 8.54
C HIS A 235 -9.99 6.30 8.10
N MET A 236 -10.43 5.04 8.12
CA MET A 236 -11.82 4.67 7.80
C MET A 236 -12.83 5.33 8.74
N ILE A 237 -12.48 5.46 10.03
CA ILE A 237 -13.32 6.21 10.99
C ILE A 237 -13.34 7.71 10.62
N ALA A 238 -12.20 8.29 10.25
CA ALA A 238 -12.13 9.69 9.81
C ALA A 238 -13.01 9.90 8.55
N VAL A 239 -12.88 9.04 7.54
CA VAL A 239 -13.71 9.10 6.32
C VAL A 239 -15.19 8.92 6.63
N TYR A 240 -15.55 7.96 7.49
CA TYR A 240 -16.93 7.78 7.92
C TYR A 240 -17.51 9.08 8.53
N LYS A 241 -16.75 9.73 9.40
CA LYS A 241 -17.17 11.00 10.01
C LYS A 241 -17.23 12.16 9.00
N VAL A 242 -16.40 12.15 7.97
CA VAL A 242 -16.53 13.09 6.84
C VAL A 242 -17.85 12.83 6.11
N LEU A 243 -18.21 11.57 5.85
CA LEU A 243 -19.49 11.23 5.21
C LEU A 243 -20.67 11.61 6.09
N GLU A 244 -20.62 11.34 7.41
CA GLU A 244 -21.65 11.82 8.35
C GLU A 244 -21.85 13.34 8.25
N MET A 245 -20.76 14.10 8.29
CA MET A 245 -20.80 15.57 8.34
C MET A 245 -21.28 16.21 7.04
N PHE A 246 -20.83 15.71 5.89
CA PHE A 246 -21.03 16.37 4.60
C PHE A 246 -22.04 15.70 3.68
N LEU A 247 -22.36 14.43 3.89
CA LEU A 247 -23.40 13.70 3.15
C LEU A 247 -24.64 13.41 4.00
N HIS A 248 -24.62 13.75 5.29
CA HIS A 248 -25.76 13.57 6.22
C HIS A 248 -26.27 12.12 6.28
N ILE A 249 -25.35 11.15 6.33
CA ILE A 249 -25.66 9.70 6.36
C ILE A 249 -26.07 9.21 7.74
#